data_9bd3865b77b794ed46f83fab18c810b2
#
_entry.id   9bd3865b77b794ed46f83fab18c810b2
#
_cell.length_a   1.000
_cell.length_b   1.000
_cell.length_c   1.000
_cell.angle_alpha   90.00
_cell.angle_beta   90.00
_cell.angle_gamma   90.00
#
_symmetry.space_group_name_H-M   'P 1'
#
loop_
_entity.id
_entity.type
_entity.pdbx_description
1 polymer ?
#
loop_
_entity_poly.entity_id
_entity_poly.type
_entity_poly.pdbx_seq_one_letter_code
_entity_poly.pdbx_strand_id
1 'polypeptide(L)'
;MKKKKNRSGAVWLSFVVGLLVSTAWAALFLTQTMNSRKERARYVVQSVASDVEGSLNARFSATLIWEMLIQSQSGRITDQMFRDDSAMMCEHQSGIYGIWLAPSGKVQGIYPAENVGGVPGNLFADTATQQAAKAARDTKKPMFIAPVTLGNQQKVMMMIRPVYVNGNDFWGFACVVLKLPEVLLTENVNSLKQAGYQFCFYAGSYPALPENILASSDYRPLKDPVSYPLKLSGGYEIMLGIAMSNSWIDMQELILVAGIAFVLTILTTIAGWGIEGARRRGKELEDLSYRDHLTGLLNKRSYTEYLEELAKKKSPYGIIYMDVNDFKTVNDVYGHETGDILLSVVGKRLANSVKDKDRSFRIGGDEFTVIIAGDQQKSFYNDMIKRIRLNVARPIGIGKIQLNIYLSVCFARYPEDGKTSEEIIKKADDAMYYDKRLTKARRLQNG
;
A
#
# COMPACT_ATOMS: atom_id res chain seq x y z
N MET A 1 11.41 37.41 -5.35
CA MET A 1 10.98 36.55 -4.24
C MET A 1 9.97 35.42 -4.61
N LYS A 2 9.32 35.37 -5.77
CA LYS A 2 8.37 34.31 -6.17
C LYS A 2 8.97 32.93 -6.56
N LYS A 3 10.28 32.84 -6.91
CA LYS A 3 10.92 31.58 -7.37
C LYS A 3 11.27 30.56 -6.27
N LYS A 4 11.29 30.95 -4.98
CA LYS A 4 11.61 30.03 -3.86
C LYS A 4 10.44 29.12 -3.43
N LYS A 5 9.21 29.54 -3.66
CA LYS A 5 7.99 28.84 -3.18
C LYS A 5 7.70 27.52 -3.92
N ASN A 6 8.14 27.36 -5.17
CA ASN A 6 7.93 26.13 -5.94
C ASN A 6 8.95 25.00 -5.65
N ARG A 7 10.04 25.30 -4.96
CA ARG A 7 11.09 24.33 -4.64
C ARG A 7 10.65 23.32 -3.59
N SER A 8 9.75 23.70 -2.67
CA SER A 8 9.22 22.84 -1.63
C SER A 8 8.11 21.89 -2.11
N GLY A 9 7.34 22.27 -3.13
CA GLY A 9 6.16 21.51 -3.55
C GLY A 9 6.45 20.14 -4.18
N ALA A 10 7.41 20.07 -5.13
CA ALA A 10 7.71 18.81 -5.81
C ALA A 10 8.40 17.80 -4.88
N VAL A 11 9.34 18.27 -4.05
CA VAL A 11 10.02 17.43 -3.05
C VAL A 11 9.04 16.96 -1.98
N TRP A 12 8.17 17.86 -1.53
CA TRP A 12 7.12 17.53 -0.56
C TRP A 12 6.13 16.51 -1.12
N LEU A 13 5.74 16.66 -2.39
CA LEU A 13 4.89 15.70 -3.08
C LEU A 13 5.55 14.32 -3.17
N SER A 14 6.83 14.25 -3.53
CA SER A 14 7.60 12.99 -3.58
C SER A 14 7.70 12.33 -2.22
N PHE A 15 7.87 13.10 -1.15
CA PHE A 15 7.87 12.61 0.23
C PHE A 15 6.50 12.02 0.61
N VAL A 16 5.40 12.74 0.35
CA VAL A 16 4.04 12.27 0.66
C VAL A 16 3.70 11.01 -0.11
N VAL A 17 4.00 10.97 -1.41
CA VAL A 17 3.79 9.77 -2.24
C VAL A 17 4.63 8.60 -1.74
N GLY A 18 5.91 8.84 -1.44
CA GLY A 18 6.79 7.82 -0.87
C GLY A 18 6.28 7.27 0.46
N LEU A 19 5.82 8.14 1.35
CA LEU A 19 5.23 7.75 2.64
C LEU A 19 3.96 6.91 2.46
N LEU A 20 3.04 7.33 1.59
CA LEU A 20 1.80 6.59 1.32
C LEU A 20 2.08 5.21 0.72
N VAL A 21 2.97 5.13 -0.25
CA VAL A 21 3.32 3.86 -0.90
C VAL A 21 4.03 2.91 0.07
N SER A 22 4.98 3.42 0.85
CA SER A 22 5.74 2.60 1.80
C SER A 22 4.88 2.12 2.97
N THR A 23 3.97 2.94 3.49
CA THR A 23 3.02 2.54 4.54
C THR A 23 1.99 1.54 4.03
N ALA A 24 1.46 1.71 2.81
CA ALA A 24 0.57 0.74 2.18
C ALA A 24 1.26 -0.61 1.95
N TRP A 25 2.52 -0.59 1.48
CA TRP A 25 3.32 -1.80 1.33
C TRP A 25 3.56 -2.50 2.69
N ALA A 26 3.93 -1.75 3.73
CA ALA A 26 4.15 -2.29 5.07
C ALA A 26 2.87 -2.94 5.63
N ALA A 27 1.73 -2.27 5.50
CA ALA A 27 0.44 -2.81 5.94
C ALA A 27 0.07 -4.11 5.19
N LEU A 28 0.26 -4.13 3.87
CA LEU A 28 0.01 -5.32 3.04
C LEU A 28 0.91 -6.48 3.44
N PHE A 29 2.22 -6.22 3.61
CA PHE A 29 3.19 -7.24 4.01
C PHE A 29 2.87 -7.84 5.37
N LEU A 30 2.58 -7.01 6.39
CA LEU A 30 2.23 -7.47 7.73
C LEU A 30 0.92 -8.28 7.73
N THR A 31 -0.08 -7.84 6.99
CA THR A 31 -1.36 -8.56 6.84
C THR A 31 -1.15 -9.93 6.19
N GLN A 32 -0.34 -9.98 5.12
CA GLN A 32 -0.04 -11.24 4.43
C GLN A 32 0.75 -12.21 5.33
N THR A 33 1.72 -11.71 6.08
CA THR A 33 2.50 -12.50 7.04
C THR A 33 1.60 -13.06 8.14
N MET A 34 0.74 -12.23 8.72
CA MET A 34 -0.23 -12.65 9.74
C MET A 34 -1.19 -13.73 9.20
N ASN A 35 -1.75 -13.51 8.01
CA ASN A 35 -2.67 -14.47 7.39
C ASN A 35 -1.98 -15.82 7.10
N SER A 36 -0.75 -15.80 6.59
CA SER A 36 0.04 -17.01 6.33
C SER A 36 0.34 -17.79 7.62
N ARG A 37 0.58 -17.11 8.73
CA ARG A 37 0.78 -17.75 10.05
C ARG A 37 -0.51 -18.35 10.59
N LYS A 38 -1.63 -17.62 10.46
CA LYS A 38 -2.96 -18.14 10.85
C LYS A 38 -3.38 -19.34 10.02
N GLU A 39 -3.11 -19.36 8.73
CA GLU A 39 -3.38 -20.52 7.88
C GLU A 39 -2.56 -21.75 8.33
N ARG A 40 -1.27 -21.57 8.61
CA ARG A 40 -0.45 -22.67 9.18
C ARG A 40 -1.00 -23.14 10.52
N ALA A 41 -1.37 -22.22 11.40
CA ALA A 41 -1.99 -22.55 12.68
C ALA A 41 -3.32 -23.30 12.51
N ARG A 42 -4.11 -23.00 11.47
CA ARG A 42 -5.34 -23.73 11.15
C ARG A 42 -5.09 -25.20 10.83
N TYR A 43 -4.05 -25.52 10.07
CA TYR A 43 -3.67 -26.91 9.83
C TYR A 43 -3.18 -27.61 11.10
N VAL A 44 -2.39 -26.93 11.93
CA VAL A 44 -1.89 -27.46 13.20
C VAL A 44 -3.05 -27.76 14.15
N VAL A 45 -3.96 -26.80 14.37
CA VAL A 45 -5.10 -26.98 15.29
C VAL A 45 -6.03 -28.08 14.79
N GLN A 46 -6.25 -28.21 13.49
CA GLN A 46 -7.06 -29.28 12.91
C GLN A 46 -6.43 -30.65 13.14
N SER A 47 -5.14 -30.77 12.91
CA SER A 47 -4.42 -32.04 13.13
C SER A 47 -4.47 -32.46 14.59
N VAL A 48 -4.18 -31.54 15.52
CA VAL A 48 -4.21 -31.82 16.96
C VAL A 48 -5.64 -32.11 17.44
N ALA A 49 -6.64 -31.35 16.96
CA ALA A 49 -8.04 -31.60 17.30
C ALA A 49 -8.49 -33.00 16.85
N SER A 50 -8.11 -33.42 15.63
CA SER A 50 -8.42 -34.76 15.14
C SER A 50 -7.76 -35.89 15.96
N ASP A 51 -6.53 -35.69 16.44
CA ASP A 51 -5.84 -36.59 17.34
C ASP A 51 -6.59 -36.73 18.67
N VAL A 52 -6.94 -35.59 19.29
CA VAL A 52 -7.72 -35.59 20.55
C VAL A 52 -9.10 -36.22 20.35
N GLU A 53 -9.78 -35.91 19.25
CA GLU A 53 -11.09 -36.48 18.89
C GLU A 53 -10.99 -38.02 18.78
N GLY A 54 -10.00 -38.52 18.06
CA GLY A 54 -9.73 -39.97 17.96
C GLY A 54 -9.48 -40.63 19.32
N SER A 55 -8.65 -39.97 20.15
CA SER A 55 -8.33 -40.42 21.52
C SER A 55 -9.56 -40.45 22.43
N LEU A 56 -10.43 -39.44 22.36
CA LEU A 56 -11.67 -39.42 23.14
C LEU A 56 -12.67 -40.47 22.66
N ASN A 57 -12.87 -40.60 21.35
CA ASN A 57 -13.78 -41.58 20.78
C ASN A 57 -13.37 -43.03 21.10
N ALA A 58 -12.04 -43.31 21.14
CA ALA A 58 -11.55 -44.61 21.56
C ALA A 58 -11.96 -44.93 23.00
N ARG A 59 -11.84 -43.96 23.94
CA ARG A 59 -12.27 -44.14 25.34
C ARG A 59 -13.77 -44.31 25.48
N PHE A 60 -14.54 -43.55 24.71
CA PHE A 60 -15.99 -43.61 24.73
C PHE A 60 -16.55 -44.92 24.11
N SER A 61 -15.73 -45.64 23.32
CA SER A 61 -16.12 -46.96 22.78
C SER A 61 -16.42 -47.98 23.90
N ALA A 62 -15.86 -47.79 25.11
CA ALA A 62 -16.20 -48.62 26.27
C ALA A 62 -17.71 -48.60 26.61
N THR A 63 -18.42 -47.47 26.33
CA THR A 63 -19.89 -47.43 26.51
C THR A 63 -20.59 -48.32 25.50
N LEU A 64 -20.08 -48.45 24.28
CA LEU A 64 -20.66 -49.34 23.26
C LEU A 64 -20.41 -50.82 23.61
N ILE A 65 -19.22 -51.14 24.15
CA ILE A 65 -18.90 -52.48 24.59
C ILE A 65 -19.86 -52.90 25.73
N TRP A 66 -20.07 -52.01 26.69
CA TRP A 66 -21.05 -52.25 27.76
C TRP A 66 -22.49 -52.35 27.25
N GLU A 67 -22.90 -51.58 26.29
CA GLU A 67 -24.21 -51.72 25.62
C GLU A 67 -24.36 -53.14 25.04
N MET A 68 -23.38 -53.64 24.29
CA MET A 68 -23.39 -54.98 23.71
C MET A 68 -23.38 -56.07 24.77
N LEU A 69 -22.61 -55.95 25.82
CA LEU A 69 -22.53 -56.92 26.93
C LEU A 69 -23.88 -56.99 27.68
N ILE A 70 -24.51 -55.84 27.98
CA ILE A 70 -25.79 -55.77 28.66
C ILE A 70 -26.88 -56.42 27.78
N GLN A 71 -26.88 -56.16 26.49
CA GLN A 71 -27.80 -56.76 25.53
C GLN A 71 -27.64 -58.28 25.44
N SER A 72 -26.43 -58.76 25.33
CA SER A 72 -26.12 -60.22 25.21
C SER A 72 -26.53 -60.98 26.46
N GLN A 73 -26.45 -60.38 27.63
CA GLN A 73 -26.87 -60.98 28.92
C GLN A 73 -28.34 -60.69 29.31
N SER A 74 -29.14 -60.13 28.38
CA SER A 74 -30.53 -59.73 28.63
C SER A 74 -30.69 -58.86 29.89
N GLY A 75 -29.74 -57.94 30.09
CA GLY A 75 -29.70 -57.01 31.22
C GLY A 75 -29.17 -57.57 32.54
N ARG A 76 -28.72 -58.79 32.58
CA ARG A 76 -28.21 -59.44 33.82
C ARG A 76 -26.70 -59.32 33.87
N ILE A 77 -26.18 -58.33 34.59
CA ILE A 77 -24.74 -58.12 34.80
C ILE A 77 -24.42 -58.43 36.24
N THR A 78 -23.45 -59.35 36.45
CA THR A 78 -22.95 -59.64 37.80
C THR A 78 -21.84 -58.65 38.20
N ASP A 79 -21.71 -58.43 39.50
CA ASP A 79 -20.65 -57.50 40.01
C ASP A 79 -19.24 -57.92 39.64
N GLN A 80 -19.00 -59.26 39.54
CA GLN A 80 -17.70 -59.80 39.13
C GLN A 80 -17.40 -59.50 37.67
N MET A 81 -18.35 -59.79 36.77
CA MET A 81 -18.23 -59.45 35.33
C MET A 81 -18.02 -57.98 35.12
N PHE A 82 -18.78 -57.14 35.83
CA PHE A 82 -18.62 -55.69 35.74
C PHE A 82 -17.22 -55.22 36.14
N ARG A 83 -16.69 -55.73 37.26
CA ARG A 83 -15.31 -55.40 37.71
C ARG A 83 -14.26 -55.84 36.74
N ASP A 84 -14.31 -57.10 36.28
CA ASP A 84 -13.26 -57.71 35.45
C ASP A 84 -13.20 -57.03 34.07
N ASP A 85 -14.34 -56.83 33.40
CA ASP A 85 -14.42 -56.21 32.10
C ASP A 85 -14.10 -54.71 32.16
N SER A 86 -14.55 -54.00 33.20
CA SER A 86 -14.19 -52.57 33.40
C SER A 86 -12.71 -52.40 33.72
N ALA A 87 -12.11 -53.32 34.49
CA ALA A 87 -10.65 -53.32 34.78
C ALA A 87 -9.84 -53.43 33.48
N MET A 88 -10.17 -54.42 32.64
CA MET A 88 -9.53 -54.61 31.35
C MET A 88 -9.63 -53.40 30.44
N MET A 89 -10.80 -52.72 30.39
CA MET A 89 -10.98 -51.50 29.62
C MET A 89 -10.14 -50.33 30.15
N CYS A 90 -10.02 -50.18 31.48
CA CYS A 90 -9.26 -49.10 32.10
C CYS A 90 -7.74 -49.30 32.03
N GLU A 91 -7.24 -50.54 32.07
CA GLU A 91 -5.81 -50.85 31.97
C GLU A 91 -5.22 -50.40 30.62
N HIS A 92 -5.99 -50.51 29.55
CA HIS A 92 -5.54 -50.18 28.20
C HIS A 92 -5.79 -48.72 27.79
N GLN A 93 -6.49 -47.94 28.62
CA GLN A 93 -6.89 -46.57 28.30
C GLN A 93 -6.69 -45.60 29.47
N SER A 94 -5.57 -44.90 29.48
CA SER A 94 -5.31 -43.86 30.48
C SER A 94 -6.31 -42.70 30.43
N GLY A 95 -6.59 -42.05 31.56
CA GLY A 95 -7.48 -40.88 31.67
C GLY A 95 -8.95 -41.20 31.91
N ILE A 96 -9.34 -42.49 31.96
CA ILE A 96 -10.67 -42.91 32.42
C ILE A 96 -10.72 -42.71 33.94
N TYR A 97 -11.64 -41.86 34.40
CA TYR A 97 -11.96 -41.68 35.83
C TYR A 97 -12.80 -42.82 36.35
N GLY A 98 -13.73 -43.30 35.53
CA GLY A 98 -14.55 -44.44 35.89
C GLY A 98 -15.53 -44.84 34.80
N ILE A 99 -16.01 -46.10 34.95
CA ILE A 99 -17.10 -46.66 34.18
C ILE A 99 -18.26 -46.90 35.14
N TRP A 100 -19.45 -46.42 34.77
CA TRP A 100 -20.63 -46.54 35.61
C TRP A 100 -21.76 -47.25 34.86
N LEU A 101 -22.46 -48.13 35.54
CA LEU A 101 -23.72 -48.70 35.06
C LEU A 101 -24.87 -48.20 35.91
N ALA A 102 -25.93 -47.73 35.24
CA ALA A 102 -27.07 -47.12 35.91
C ALA A 102 -28.40 -47.75 35.44
N PRO A 103 -28.76 -48.96 35.91
CA PRO A 103 -30.06 -49.55 35.63
C PRO A 103 -31.18 -48.63 36.06
N SER A 104 -32.16 -48.40 35.16
CA SER A 104 -33.28 -47.44 35.35
C SER A 104 -32.82 -46.04 35.80
N GLY A 105 -31.59 -45.65 35.47
CA GLY A 105 -31.00 -44.39 35.85
C GLY A 105 -30.33 -44.30 37.22
N LYS A 106 -30.46 -45.34 38.06
CA LYS A 106 -29.76 -45.42 39.37
C LYS A 106 -28.38 -46.00 39.18
N VAL A 107 -27.34 -45.26 39.59
CA VAL A 107 -25.94 -45.73 39.49
C VAL A 107 -25.72 -46.85 40.53
N GLN A 108 -25.46 -48.05 40.07
CA GLN A 108 -25.26 -49.24 40.89
C GLN A 108 -23.87 -49.86 40.70
N GLY A 109 -23.39 -49.93 39.45
CA GLY A 109 -22.01 -50.37 39.14
C GLY A 109 -21.08 -49.18 39.00
N ILE A 110 -19.99 -49.13 39.74
CA ILE A 110 -18.94 -48.10 39.68
C ILE A 110 -17.58 -48.78 39.67
N TYR A 111 -16.79 -48.51 38.65
CA TYR A 111 -15.40 -48.97 38.57
C TYR A 111 -14.49 -47.77 38.24
N PRO A 112 -13.35 -47.61 38.92
CA PRO A 112 -12.92 -48.32 40.13
C PRO A 112 -13.77 -47.90 41.34
N ALA A 113 -13.92 -48.85 42.27
CA ALA A 113 -14.79 -48.70 43.48
C ALA A 113 -14.35 -47.54 44.39
N GLU A 114 -13.11 -47.13 44.31
CA GLU A 114 -12.51 -46.04 45.08
C GLU A 114 -13.08 -44.68 44.68
N ASN A 115 -13.57 -44.54 43.44
CA ASN A 115 -14.11 -43.28 42.87
C ASN A 115 -15.62 -43.08 43.16
N VAL A 116 -16.18 -43.71 44.18
CA VAL A 116 -17.59 -43.57 44.58
C VAL A 116 -17.91 -42.16 45.09
N GLY A 117 -16.91 -41.48 45.63
CA GLY A 117 -17.09 -40.13 46.20
C GLY A 117 -17.55 -39.10 45.16
N GLY A 118 -18.80 -38.64 45.29
CA GLY A 118 -19.37 -37.61 44.42
C GLY A 118 -20.07 -38.11 43.18
N VAL A 119 -20.23 -39.43 43.02
CA VAL A 119 -21.01 -40.03 41.93
C VAL A 119 -22.51 -39.76 42.15
N PRO A 120 -23.25 -39.29 41.11
CA PRO A 120 -24.70 -39.09 41.21
C PRO A 120 -25.39 -40.41 41.54
N GLY A 121 -26.21 -40.45 42.60
CA GLY A 121 -26.98 -41.67 42.93
C GLY A 121 -28.04 -41.99 41.89
N ASN A 122 -28.54 -41.00 41.15
CA ASN A 122 -29.50 -41.18 40.06
C ASN A 122 -29.27 -40.09 38.97
N LEU A 123 -29.00 -40.53 37.77
CA LEU A 123 -28.70 -39.63 36.63
C LEU A 123 -29.92 -38.80 36.20
N PHE A 124 -31.13 -39.21 36.48
CA PHE A 124 -32.35 -38.41 36.19
C PHE A 124 -32.64 -37.36 37.25
N ALA A 125 -32.09 -37.47 38.45
CA ALA A 125 -32.37 -36.60 39.58
C ALA A 125 -31.21 -35.58 39.83
N ASP A 126 -30.01 -35.86 39.36
CA ASP A 126 -28.87 -35.00 39.53
C ASP A 126 -28.88 -33.82 38.56
N THR A 127 -28.65 -32.62 39.09
CA THR A 127 -28.76 -31.39 38.31
C THR A 127 -27.82 -31.29 37.13
N ALA A 128 -26.65 -31.89 37.20
CA ALA A 128 -25.64 -31.85 36.16
C ALA A 128 -25.93 -32.85 35.03
N THR A 129 -26.57 -34.01 35.34
CA THR A 129 -26.74 -35.10 34.40
C THR A 129 -28.19 -35.28 33.89
N GLN A 130 -29.21 -34.76 34.60
CA GLN A 130 -30.64 -35.04 34.31
C GLN A 130 -31.05 -34.68 32.88
N GLN A 131 -30.59 -33.55 32.34
CA GLN A 131 -30.98 -33.13 31.01
C GLN A 131 -30.39 -34.06 29.95
N ALA A 132 -29.11 -34.41 30.08
CA ALA A 132 -28.41 -35.30 29.16
C ALA A 132 -28.98 -36.75 29.27
N ALA A 133 -29.28 -37.22 30.48
CA ALA A 133 -29.86 -38.55 30.69
C ALA A 133 -31.27 -38.64 30.05
N LYS A 134 -32.13 -37.62 30.23
CA LYS A 134 -33.45 -37.57 29.59
C LYS A 134 -33.31 -37.53 28.04
N ALA A 135 -32.45 -36.62 27.53
CA ALA A 135 -32.20 -36.54 26.10
C ALA A 135 -31.64 -37.82 25.50
N ALA A 136 -30.71 -38.49 26.20
CA ALA A 136 -30.15 -39.78 25.77
C ALA A 136 -31.23 -40.84 25.65
N ARG A 137 -32.09 -40.98 26.68
CA ARG A 137 -33.19 -41.93 26.67
C ARG A 137 -34.18 -41.64 25.54
N ASP A 138 -34.63 -40.38 25.41
CA ASP A 138 -35.70 -40.00 24.48
C ASP A 138 -35.25 -40.02 23.00
N THR A 139 -33.97 -39.68 22.71
CA THR A 139 -33.39 -39.75 21.37
C THR A 139 -32.81 -41.12 21.00
N LYS A 140 -32.64 -42.00 21.97
CA LYS A 140 -31.92 -43.28 21.85
C LYS A 140 -30.46 -43.12 21.36
N LYS A 141 -29.86 -41.94 21.59
CA LYS A 141 -28.47 -41.64 21.21
C LYS A 141 -27.62 -41.36 22.42
N PRO A 142 -26.32 -41.65 22.36
CA PRO A 142 -25.43 -41.28 23.46
C PRO A 142 -25.37 -39.74 23.55
N MET A 143 -25.40 -39.24 24.79
CA MET A 143 -25.22 -37.84 25.10
C MET A 143 -23.91 -37.60 25.82
N PHE A 144 -23.35 -36.43 25.53
CA PHE A 144 -22.10 -35.98 26.03
C PHE A 144 -22.29 -34.76 26.93
N ILE A 145 -21.57 -34.69 28.03
CA ILE A 145 -21.59 -33.52 28.95
C ILE A 145 -20.18 -33.22 29.44
N ALA A 146 -19.82 -31.94 29.39
CA ALA A 146 -18.55 -31.43 29.89
C ALA A 146 -18.64 -29.89 30.06
N PRO A 147 -18.01 -29.30 31.08
CA PRO A 147 -17.46 -29.98 32.24
C PRO A 147 -18.54 -30.33 33.26
N VAL A 148 -18.34 -31.43 33.98
CA VAL A 148 -19.15 -31.82 35.15
C VAL A 148 -18.23 -31.77 36.36
N THR A 149 -18.67 -31.12 37.44
CA THR A 149 -17.96 -31.13 38.71
C THR A 149 -18.62 -32.16 39.61
N LEU A 150 -17.87 -33.21 39.96
CA LEU A 150 -18.35 -34.22 40.89
C LEU A 150 -18.32 -33.71 42.34
N GLY A 151 -19.02 -34.40 43.26
CA GLY A 151 -19.10 -33.99 44.65
C GLY A 151 -17.73 -33.95 45.38
N ASN A 152 -16.71 -34.61 44.88
CA ASN A 152 -15.32 -34.51 45.33
C ASN A 152 -14.49 -33.41 44.66
N GLN A 153 -15.16 -32.45 44.00
CA GLN A 153 -14.57 -31.34 43.25
C GLN A 153 -13.75 -31.72 42.00
N GLN A 154 -13.72 -32.99 41.61
CA GLN A 154 -13.07 -33.43 40.39
C GLN A 154 -13.88 -32.95 39.17
N LYS A 155 -13.24 -32.23 38.26
CA LYS A 155 -13.83 -31.90 36.95
C LYS A 155 -13.67 -33.08 36.01
N VAL A 156 -14.77 -33.44 35.35
CA VAL A 156 -14.81 -34.59 34.43
C VAL A 156 -15.61 -34.25 33.19
N MET A 157 -15.44 -35.03 32.16
CA MET A 157 -16.33 -35.14 31.04
C MET A 157 -16.97 -36.53 31.01
N MET A 158 -18.19 -36.64 30.58
CA MET A 158 -18.92 -37.90 30.66
C MET A 158 -19.70 -38.15 29.38
N MET A 159 -19.70 -39.39 28.92
CA MET A 159 -20.62 -39.91 27.92
C MET A 159 -21.68 -40.78 28.62
N ILE A 160 -22.94 -40.53 28.36
CA ILE A 160 -24.10 -41.25 28.84
C ILE A 160 -24.74 -41.96 27.64
N ARG A 161 -24.59 -43.30 27.56
CA ARG A 161 -25.18 -44.10 26.50
C ARG A 161 -26.41 -44.82 27.03
N PRO A 162 -27.62 -44.62 26.41
CA PRO A 162 -28.80 -45.33 26.79
C PRO A 162 -28.71 -46.75 26.27
N VAL A 163 -29.10 -47.71 27.09
CA VAL A 163 -29.06 -49.17 26.77
C VAL A 163 -30.50 -49.70 26.77
N TYR A 164 -30.84 -50.46 25.74
CA TYR A 164 -32.12 -51.10 25.56
C TYR A 164 -31.95 -52.62 25.41
N VAL A 165 -32.77 -53.40 26.08
CA VAL A 165 -32.83 -54.87 25.99
C VAL A 165 -34.10 -55.29 25.29
N ASN A 166 -34.19 -56.53 24.84
CA ASN A 166 -35.36 -57.11 24.16
C ASN A 166 -35.93 -56.20 23.05
N GLY A 167 -35.08 -55.48 22.37
CA GLY A 167 -35.42 -54.59 21.26
C GLY A 167 -35.85 -53.15 21.65
N ASN A 168 -36.60 -52.94 22.73
CA ASN A 168 -37.10 -51.60 23.06
C ASN A 168 -37.27 -51.30 24.56
N ASP A 169 -36.97 -52.23 25.42
CA ASP A 169 -37.11 -52.06 26.88
C ASP A 169 -35.91 -51.25 27.41
N PHE A 170 -36.17 -50.06 27.93
CA PHE A 170 -35.09 -49.22 28.48
C PHE A 170 -34.51 -49.90 29.75
N TRP A 171 -33.27 -50.37 29.65
CA TRP A 171 -32.55 -50.97 30.76
C TRP A 171 -31.97 -49.91 31.68
N GLY A 172 -31.38 -48.89 31.12
CA GLY A 172 -30.63 -47.88 31.86
C GLY A 172 -29.51 -47.23 31.03
N PHE A 173 -28.43 -46.91 31.68
CA PHE A 173 -27.30 -46.25 31.02
C PHE A 173 -25.94 -46.97 31.29
N ALA A 174 -25.09 -46.97 30.29
CA ALA A 174 -23.65 -47.19 30.42
C ALA A 174 -22.91 -45.85 30.28
N CYS A 175 -22.10 -45.51 31.27
CA CYS A 175 -21.39 -44.24 31.31
C CYS A 175 -19.89 -44.42 31.35
N VAL A 176 -19.14 -43.63 30.61
CA VAL A 176 -17.70 -43.48 30.75
C VAL A 176 -17.39 -42.05 31.19
N VAL A 177 -16.60 -41.93 32.21
CA VAL A 177 -16.22 -40.67 32.85
C VAL A 177 -14.73 -40.48 32.70
N LEU A 178 -14.32 -39.33 32.14
CA LEU A 178 -12.93 -39.02 31.87
C LEU A 178 -12.47 -37.83 32.69
N LYS A 179 -11.23 -37.86 33.18
CA LYS A 179 -10.64 -36.80 33.97
C LYS A 179 -10.30 -35.59 33.13
N LEU A 180 -10.70 -34.39 33.58
CA LEU A 180 -10.27 -33.13 33.05
C LEU A 180 -9.23 -32.48 33.96
N PRO A 181 -8.20 -31.83 33.41
CA PRO A 181 -7.90 -31.65 31.97
C PRO A 181 -7.12 -32.83 31.32
N GLU A 182 -6.71 -33.85 32.08
CA GLU A 182 -5.70 -34.85 31.71
C GLU A 182 -6.02 -35.53 30.38
N VAL A 183 -7.27 -35.88 30.13
CA VAL A 183 -7.66 -36.63 28.92
C VAL A 183 -7.51 -35.81 27.64
N LEU A 184 -7.50 -34.46 27.74
CA LEU A 184 -7.31 -33.56 26.60
C LEU A 184 -5.84 -33.25 26.33
N LEU A 185 -4.94 -33.52 27.30
CA LEU A 185 -3.52 -33.20 27.25
C LEU A 185 -2.71 -34.31 26.60
N THR A 186 -2.99 -34.60 25.32
CA THR A 186 -2.19 -35.59 24.53
C THR A 186 -0.76 -35.06 24.30
N GLU A 187 0.14 -35.92 23.83
CA GLU A 187 1.51 -35.52 23.47
C GLU A 187 1.50 -34.41 22.41
N ASN A 188 0.59 -34.49 21.43
CA ASN A 188 0.45 -33.49 20.39
C ASN A 188 -0.04 -32.15 20.92
N VAL A 189 -0.94 -32.14 21.92
CA VAL A 189 -1.37 -30.91 22.61
C VAL A 189 -0.21 -30.30 23.38
N ASN A 190 0.58 -31.11 24.09
CA ASN A 190 1.73 -30.64 24.85
C ASN A 190 2.84 -30.09 23.93
N SER A 191 3.00 -30.64 22.73
CA SER A 191 3.95 -30.12 21.72
C SER A 191 3.59 -28.73 21.19
N LEU A 192 2.34 -28.31 21.27
CA LEU A 192 1.92 -26.96 20.88
C LEU A 192 2.70 -25.85 21.63
N LYS A 193 2.97 -26.07 22.93
CA LYS A 193 3.78 -25.11 23.71
C LYS A 193 5.22 -25.02 23.20
N GLN A 194 5.82 -26.13 22.83
CA GLN A 194 7.17 -26.16 22.26
C GLN A 194 7.23 -25.51 20.89
N ALA A 195 6.13 -25.60 20.14
CA ALA A 195 5.96 -24.92 18.86
C ALA A 195 5.59 -23.41 18.98
N GLY A 196 5.56 -22.85 20.20
CA GLY A 196 5.29 -21.45 20.45
C GLY A 196 3.80 -21.07 20.46
N TYR A 197 2.90 -22.06 20.58
CA TYR A 197 1.46 -21.82 20.68
C TYR A 197 0.96 -21.91 22.12
N GLN A 198 0.02 -21.05 22.45
CA GLN A 198 -0.90 -21.24 23.59
C GLN A 198 -2.16 -21.95 23.08
N PHE A 199 -2.80 -22.75 23.93
CA PHE A 199 -4.04 -23.44 23.57
C PHE A 199 -5.10 -23.31 24.66
N CYS A 200 -6.37 -23.47 24.24
CA CYS A 200 -7.51 -23.51 25.12
C CYS A 200 -8.58 -24.43 24.55
N PHE A 201 -9.01 -25.43 25.32
CA PHE A 201 -10.21 -26.23 25.07
C PHE A 201 -11.39 -25.61 25.79
N TYR A 202 -12.47 -25.35 25.09
CA TYR A 202 -13.67 -24.70 25.65
C TYR A 202 -14.96 -25.20 24.99
N ALA A 203 -16.05 -25.07 25.74
CA ALA A 203 -17.40 -25.31 25.24
C ALA A 203 -18.10 -24.01 24.91
N GLY A 204 -18.87 -23.99 23.81
CA GLY A 204 -19.60 -22.79 23.39
C GLY A 204 -18.77 -21.79 22.58
N SER A 205 -19.10 -20.49 22.71
CA SER A 205 -18.46 -19.41 21.96
C SER A 205 -17.20 -18.86 22.66
N TYR A 206 -16.29 -18.30 21.88
CA TYR A 206 -15.11 -17.59 22.41
C TYR A 206 -15.34 -16.07 22.44
N PRO A 207 -14.90 -15.33 23.46
CA PRO A 207 -14.17 -15.80 24.66
C PRO A 207 -15.06 -16.65 25.58
N ALA A 208 -14.50 -17.79 26.02
CA ALA A 208 -15.23 -18.70 26.87
C ALA A 208 -15.29 -18.20 28.32
N LEU A 209 -16.42 -18.45 28.98
CA LEU A 209 -16.51 -18.25 30.42
C LEU A 209 -15.60 -19.21 31.16
N PRO A 210 -15.04 -18.87 32.33
CA PRO A 210 -14.12 -19.72 33.07
C PRO A 210 -14.68 -21.13 33.39
N GLU A 211 -16.00 -21.20 33.61
CA GLU A 211 -16.68 -22.49 33.84
C GLU A 211 -16.73 -23.37 32.59
N ASN A 212 -16.65 -22.83 31.40
CA ASN A 212 -16.68 -23.54 30.14
C ASN A 212 -15.28 -23.92 29.62
N ILE A 213 -14.21 -23.52 30.31
CA ILE A 213 -12.85 -23.92 29.96
C ILE A 213 -12.58 -25.30 30.50
N LEU A 214 -12.20 -26.22 29.59
CA LEU A 214 -11.93 -27.64 29.91
C LEU A 214 -10.44 -27.88 30.18
N ALA A 215 -9.58 -27.23 29.39
CA ALA A 215 -8.13 -27.22 29.54
C ALA A 215 -7.53 -26.00 28.89
N SER A 216 -6.44 -25.49 29.41
CA SER A 216 -5.70 -24.39 28.78
C SER A 216 -4.21 -24.41 29.15
N SER A 217 -3.39 -23.85 28.25
CA SER A 217 -1.96 -23.68 28.47
C SER A 217 -1.62 -22.56 29.44
N ASP A 218 -2.51 -21.57 29.57
CA ASP A 218 -2.37 -20.40 30.44
C ASP A 218 -3.75 -20.02 30.96
N TYR A 219 -3.81 -19.34 32.11
CA TYR A 219 -5.07 -18.84 32.71
C TYR A 219 -5.61 -17.61 32.00
N ARG A 220 -4.89 -17.07 31.02
CA ARG A 220 -5.30 -15.87 30.28
C ARG A 220 -6.06 -16.27 29.01
N PRO A 221 -7.08 -15.46 28.61
CA PRO A 221 -7.74 -15.65 27.32
C PRO A 221 -6.74 -15.51 26.18
N LEU A 222 -6.84 -16.38 25.18
CA LEU A 222 -6.03 -16.31 23.97
C LEU A 222 -6.36 -15.03 23.22
N LYS A 223 -5.35 -14.41 22.62
CA LYS A 223 -5.56 -13.24 21.75
C LYS A 223 -5.73 -13.71 20.31
N ASP A 224 -6.90 -13.40 19.71
CA ASP A 224 -7.21 -13.69 18.32
C ASP A 224 -6.92 -15.13 17.91
N PRO A 225 -7.54 -16.16 18.60
CA PRO A 225 -7.24 -17.56 18.37
C PRO A 225 -7.73 -18.08 17.02
N VAL A 226 -7.03 -19.05 16.48
CA VAL A 226 -7.53 -19.91 15.43
C VAL A 226 -8.13 -21.14 16.10
N SER A 227 -9.44 -21.37 15.90
CA SER A 227 -10.18 -22.44 16.57
C SER A 227 -10.68 -23.49 15.60
N TYR A 228 -10.75 -24.74 16.09
CA TYR A 228 -11.28 -25.88 15.34
C TYR A 228 -12.20 -26.72 16.24
N PRO A 229 -13.38 -27.17 15.75
CA PRO A 229 -14.30 -27.99 16.52
C PRO A 229 -13.83 -29.43 16.59
N LEU A 230 -13.92 -30.04 17.78
CA LEU A 230 -13.86 -31.48 17.98
C LEU A 230 -15.30 -32.03 17.89
N LYS A 231 -15.55 -32.92 16.96
CA LYS A 231 -16.88 -33.53 16.75
C LYS A 231 -16.97 -34.82 17.54
N LEU A 232 -17.63 -34.75 18.67
CA LEU A 232 -17.84 -35.91 19.51
C LEU A 232 -19.15 -36.61 19.19
N SER A 233 -19.20 -37.92 19.42
CA SER A 233 -20.42 -38.72 19.27
C SER A 233 -21.53 -38.13 20.16
N GLY A 234 -22.73 -37.90 19.61
CA GLY A 234 -23.85 -37.29 20.35
C GLY A 234 -24.06 -35.78 20.10
N GLY A 235 -23.32 -35.15 19.17
CA GLY A 235 -23.56 -33.78 18.74
C GLY A 235 -23.03 -32.70 19.66
N TYR A 236 -22.20 -33.02 20.62
CA TYR A 236 -21.54 -32.06 21.49
C TYR A 236 -20.24 -31.57 20.84
N GLU A 237 -20.04 -30.28 20.79
CA GLU A 237 -18.86 -29.67 20.20
C GLU A 237 -17.98 -29.04 21.28
N ILE A 238 -16.73 -29.46 21.30
CA ILE A 238 -15.64 -28.81 22.04
C ILE A 238 -14.79 -28.06 21.02
N MET A 239 -14.42 -26.85 21.34
CA MET A 239 -13.52 -26.07 20.50
C MET A 239 -12.10 -26.15 21.04
N LEU A 240 -11.15 -26.41 20.16
CA LEU A 240 -9.72 -26.17 20.44
C LEU A 240 -9.30 -24.88 19.75
N GLY A 241 -8.95 -23.88 20.54
CA GLY A 241 -8.34 -22.64 20.05
C GLY A 241 -6.83 -22.63 20.28
N ILE A 242 -6.06 -22.16 19.32
CA ILE A 242 -4.63 -21.88 19.49
C ILE A 242 -4.28 -20.45 19.07
N ALA A 243 -3.30 -19.85 19.73
CA ALA A 243 -2.75 -18.56 19.40
C ALA A 243 -1.23 -18.55 19.61
N MET A 244 -0.52 -17.65 18.93
CA MET A 244 0.91 -17.46 19.22
C MET A 244 1.11 -16.91 20.62
N SER A 245 2.13 -17.38 21.33
CA SER A 245 2.42 -16.99 22.71
C SER A 245 2.72 -15.49 22.86
N ASN A 246 3.36 -14.88 21.88
CA ASN A 246 3.71 -13.45 21.91
C ASN A 246 2.72 -12.62 21.09
N SER A 247 2.68 -12.86 19.80
CA SER A 247 1.79 -12.20 18.83
C SER A 247 1.89 -12.88 17.48
N TRP A 248 0.88 -12.73 16.61
CA TRP A 248 0.95 -13.18 15.22
C TRP A 248 2.01 -12.43 14.39
N ILE A 249 2.45 -11.25 14.86
CA ILE A 249 3.54 -10.46 14.28
C ILE A 249 4.53 -10.18 15.42
N ASP A 250 5.80 -10.49 15.21
CA ASP A 250 6.85 -10.23 16.18
C ASP A 250 7.24 -8.73 16.15
N MET A 251 7.63 -8.19 17.31
CA MET A 251 8.10 -6.81 17.44
C MET A 251 9.34 -6.55 16.57
N GLN A 252 10.23 -7.52 16.44
CA GLN A 252 11.41 -7.39 15.57
C GLN A 252 11.02 -7.25 14.11
N GLU A 253 10.03 -8.01 13.64
CA GLU A 253 9.51 -7.88 12.27
C GLU A 253 8.84 -6.53 12.05
N LEU A 254 8.08 -6.05 13.03
CA LEU A 254 7.45 -4.74 12.94
C LEU A 254 8.50 -3.61 12.80
N ILE A 255 9.57 -3.67 13.61
CA ILE A 255 10.69 -2.71 13.54
C ILE A 255 11.38 -2.81 12.18
N LEU A 256 11.65 -4.02 11.68
CA LEU A 256 12.30 -4.22 10.38
C LEU A 256 11.47 -3.64 9.23
N VAL A 257 10.17 -3.95 9.20
CA VAL A 257 9.24 -3.44 8.17
C VAL A 257 9.12 -1.93 8.23
N ALA A 258 9.03 -1.35 9.44
CA ALA A 258 9.02 0.10 9.63
C ALA A 258 10.33 0.75 9.14
N GLY A 259 11.47 0.13 9.41
CA GLY A 259 12.79 0.57 8.92
C GLY A 259 12.88 0.56 7.40
N ILE A 260 12.43 -0.50 6.75
CA ILE A 260 12.40 -0.61 5.28
C ILE A 260 11.46 0.47 4.69
N ALA A 261 10.27 0.66 5.25
CA ALA A 261 9.32 1.68 4.81
C ALA A 261 9.91 3.10 4.93
N PHE A 262 10.65 3.37 6.00
CA PHE A 262 11.36 4.63 6.20
C PHE A 262 12.45 4.85 5.14
N VAL A 263 13.29 3.86 4.87
CA VAL A 263 14.33 3.92 3.83
C VAL A 263 13.72 4.15 2.45
N LEU A 264 12.65 3.45 2.09
CA LEU A 264 11.94 3.63 0.82
C LEU A 264 11.39 5.06 0.69
N THR A 265 10.86 5.64 1.76
CA THR A 265 10.39 7.03 1.78
C THR A 265 11.54 8.01 1.54
N ILE A 266 12.71 7.79 2.13
CA ILE A 266 13.91 8.62 1.89
C ILE A 266 14.34 8.49 0.43
N LEU A 267 14.46 7.29 -0.10
CA LEU A 267 14.91 7.04 -1.48
C LEU A 267 13.99 7.71 -2.52
N THR A 268 12.68 7.61 -2.35
CA THR A 268 11.70 8.27 -3.23
C THR A 268 11.81 9.79 -3.16
N THR A 269 12.07 10.33 -1.98
CA THR A 269 12.27 11.77 -1.79
C THR A 269 13.55 12.26 -2.48
N ILE A 270 14.65 11.53 -2.35
CA ILE A 270 15.94 11.83 -3.02
C ILE A 270 15.79 11.76 -4.55
N ALA A 271 15.10 10.71 -5.05
CA ALA A 271 14.83 10.56 -6.48
C ALA A 271 14.02 11.74 -7.03
N GLY A 272 12.97 12.15 -6.34
CA GLY A 272 12.17 13.33 -6.70
C GLY A 272 12.98 14.62 -6.74
N TRP A 273 13.88 14.82 -5.79
CA TRP A 273 14.80 15.95 -5.77
C TRP A 273 15.79 15.93 -6.94
N GLY A 274 16.35 14.75 -7.27
CA GLY A 274 17.24 14.54 -8.41
C GLY A 274 16.57 14.85 -9.76
N ILE A 275 15.35 14.36 -9.96
CA ILE A 275 14.56 14.60 -11.19
C ILE A 275 14.27 16.10 -11.36
N GLU A 276 13.87 16.79 -10.29
CA GLU A 276 13.61 18.23 -10.35
C GLU A 276 14.90 19.02 -10.66
N GLY A 277 16.04 18.61 -10.07
CA GLY A 277 17.35 19.20 -10.38
C GLY A 277 17.77 19.00 -11.84
N ALA A 278 17.54 17.84 -12.41
CA ALA A 278 17.83 17.53 -13.81
C ALA A 278 16.95 18.35 -14.76
N ARG A 279 15.65 18.46 -14.49
CA ARG A 279 14.71 19.27 -15.28
C ARG A 279 15.11 20.75 -15.32
N ARG A 280 15.60 21.31 -14.20
CA ARG A 280 16.03 22.72 -14.14
C ARG A 280 17.27 22.94 -14.97
N ARG A 281 18.29 22.06 -14.84
CA ARG A 281 19.50 22.14 -15.66
C ARG A 281 19.18 22.04 -17.15
N GLY A 282 18.24 21.17 -17.53
CA GLY A 282 17.77 21.07 -18.91
C GLY A 282 17.19 22.39 -19.43
N LYS A 283 16.33 23.08 -18.66
CA LYS A 283 15.77 24.39 -19.04
C LYS A 283 16.81 25.50 -19.11
N GLU A 284 17.77 25.54 -18.19
CA GLU A 284 18.86 26.52 -18.22
C GLU A 284 19.75 26.33 -19.46
N LEU A 285 20.04 25.08 -19.84
CA LEU A 285 20.78 24.76 -21.06
C LEU A 285 19.97 25.14 -22.33
N GLU A 286 18.68 24.93 -22.31
CA GLU A 286 17.79 25.32 -23.39
C GLU A 286 17.75 26.85 -23.57
N ASP A 287 17.57 27.61 -22.49
CA ASP A 287 17.59 29.07 -22.51
C ASP A 287 18.92 29.63 -23.06
N LEU A 288 20.05 29.04 -22.68
CA LEU A 288 21.38 29.39 -23.19
C LEU A 288 21.53 29.07 -24.68
N SER A 289 20.87 28.05 -25.18
CA SER A 289 20.92 27.63 -26.59
C SER A 289 20.08 28.50 -27.54
N TYR A 290 19.06 29.23 -27.01
CA TYR A 290 18.12 29.98 -27.84
C TYR A 290 18.24 31.51 -27.73
N ARG A 291 19.11 32.02 -26.87
CA ARG A 291 19.33 33.47 -26.70
C ARG A 291 20.73 33.90 -27.11
N ASP A 292 20.85 35.14 -27.61
CA ASP A 292 22.11 35.82 -27.79
C ASP A 292 22.65 36.29 -26.43
N HIS A 293 23.84 35.88 -26.09
CA HIS A 293 24.45 36.14 -24.77
C HIS A 293 24.74 37.63 -24.48
N LEU A 294 24.98 38.40 -25.54
CA LEU A 294 25.31 39.82 -25.41
C LEU A 294 24.08 40.70 -25.23
N THR A 295 23.05 40.46 -26.05
CA THR A 295 21.86 41.33 -26.11
C THR A 295 20.67 40.80 -25.31
N GLY A 296 20.64 39.48 -24.97
CA GLY A 296 19.52 38.81 -24.33
C GLY A 296 18.32 38.54 -25.25
N LEU A 297 18.37 38.99 -26.50
CA LEU A 297 17.37 38.71 -27.54
C LEU A 297 17.45 37.23 -27.96
N LEU A 298 16.48 36.75 -28.72
CA LEU A 298 16.55 35.43 -29.37
C LEU A 298 17.68 35.47 -30.42
N ASN A 299 18.41 34.33 -30.53
CA ASN A 299 19.54 34.22 -31.44
C ASN A 299 19.12 33.79 -32.86
N LYS A 300 20.10 33.67 -33.76
CA LYS A 300 19.92 33.22 -35.15
C LYS A 300 19.23 31.87 -35.27
N ARG A 301 19.54 30.93 -34.38
CA ARG A 301 18.91 29.59 -34.36
C ARG A 301 17.41 29.71 -34.07
N SER A 302 17.04 30.45 -33.03
CA SER A 302 15.64 30.74 -32.69
C SER A 302 14.89 31.43 -33.84
N TYR A 303 15.57 32.34 -34.58
CA TYR A 303 15.02 32.99 -35.73
C TYR A 303 14.67 32.01 -36.84
N THR A 304 15.61 31.13 -37.21
CA THR A 304 15.41 30.15 -38.27
C THR A 304 14.27 29.15 -37.91
N GLU A 305 14.29 28.61 -36.69
CA GLU A 305 13.27 27.66 -36.23
C GLU A 305 11.86 28.30 -36.22
N TYR A 306 11.77 29.59 -35.82
CA TYR A 306 10.49 30.27 -35.77
C TYR A 306 9.92 30.61 -37.17
N LEU A 307 10.79 30.97 -38.13
CA LEU A 307 10.37 31.17 -39.52
C LEU A 307 9.89 29.87 -40.17
N GLU A 308 10.59 28.76 -39.91
CA GLU A 308 10.14 27.45 -40.40
C GLU A 308 8.77 27.07 -39.82
N GLU A 309 8.52 27.34 -38.54
CA GLU A 309 7.23 27.13 -37.91
C GLU A 309 6.10 27.93 -38.61
N LEU A 310 6.33 29.23 -38.88
CA LEU A 310 5.37 30.09 -39.57
C LEU A 310 5.13 29.63 -41.01
N ALA A 311 6.20 29.24 -41.71
CA ALA A 311 6.11 28.74 -43.09
C ALA A 311 5.30 27.42 -43.16
N LYS A 312 5.54 26.47 -42.25
CA LYS A 312 4.77 25.20 -42.15
C LYS A 312 3.28 25.46 -41.90
N LYS A 313 2.95 26.47 -41.10
CA LYS A 313 1.57 26.86 -40.80
C LYS A 313 0.92 27.71 -41.90
N LYS A 314 1.69 28.13 -42.89
CA LYS A 314 1.25 29.13 -43.91
C LYS A 314 0.59 30.35 -43.31
N SER A 315 1.02 30.77 -42.13
CA SER A 315 0.45 31.90 -41.40
C SER A 315 1.05 33.19 -41.93
N PRO A 316 0.26 34.27 -42.12
CA PRO A 316 0.78 35.58 -42.46
C PRO A 316 1.74 36.11 -41.39
N TYR A 317 2.81 36.76 -41.81
CA TYR A 317 3.77 37.42 -40.92
C TYR A 317 4.50 38.56 -41.61
N GLY A 318 5.12 39.44 -40.84
CA GLY A 318 6.05 40.40 -41.38
C GLY A 318 7.39 40.36 -40.66
N ILE A 319 8.43 40.64 -41.37
CA ILE A 319 9.79 40.75 -40.87
C ILE A 319 10.24 42.18 -40.95
N ILE A 320 10.71 42.74 -39.81
CA ILE A 320 11.44 44.01 -39.80
C ILE A 320 12.91 43.68 -39.68
N TYR A 321 13.69 44.00 -40.67
CA TYR A 321 15.14 43.80 -40.72
C TYR A 321 15.86 45.10 -40.34
N MET A 322 16.93 45.00 -39.57
CA MET A 322 17.64 46.18 -39.02
C MET A 322 19.13 45.96 -38.97
N ASP A 323 19.88 47.02 -39.25
CA ASP A 323 21.34 47.07 -39.15
C ASP A 323 21.79 48.35 -38.44
N VAL A 324 22.78 48.22 -37.54
CA VAL A 324 23.33 49.39 -36.82
C VAL A 324 24.34 50.09 -37.71
N ASN A 325 23.99 51.32 -38.16
CA ASN A 325 24.83 52.10 -39.04
C ASN A 325 26.17 52.48 -38.37
N ASP A 326 27.28 52.38 -39.17
CA ASP A 326 28.64 52.73 -38.76
C ASP A 326 29.15 51.97 -37.52
N PHE A 327 28.60 50.77 -37.21
CA PHE A 327 29.00 49.95 -36.05
C PHE A 327 30.49 49.61 -36.10
N LYS A 328 31.01 49.29 -37.29
CA LYS A 328 32.44 49.05 -37.48
C LYS A 328 33.29 50.23 -37.04
N THR A 329 32.90 51.46 -37.41
CA THR A 329 33.59 52.69 -37.00
C THR A 329 33.59 52.86 -35.49
N VAL A 330 32.49 52.48 -34.79
CA VAL A 330 32.46 52.52 -33.33
C VAL A 330 33.47 51.55 -32.74
N ASN A 331 33.56 50.33 -33.28
CA ASN A 331 34.57 49.38 -32.84
C ASN A 331 36.01 49.81 -33.11
N ASP A 332 36.25 50.39 -34.29
CA ASP A 332 37.57 50.83 -34.71
C ASP A 332 38.07 52.06 -33.89
N VAL A 333 37.15 52.97 -33.49
CA VAL A 333 37.48 54.19 -32.72
C VAL A 333 37.44 53.97 -31.20
N TYR A 334 36.48 53.21 -30.68
CA TYR A 334 36.22 53.09 -29.25
C TYR A 334 36.47 51.73 -28.66
N GLY A 335 36.89 50.75 -29.49
CA GLY A 335 37.16 49.37 -29.09
C GLY A 335 35.91 48.48 -29.05
N HIS A 336 36.17 47.18 -29.12
CA HIS A 336 35.09 46.15 -29.17
C HIS A 336 34.23 46.12 -27.90
N GLU A 337 34.76 46.43 -26.72
CA GLU A 337 33.98 46.50 -25.47
C GLU A 337 32.92 47.59 -25.54
N THR A 338 33.25 48.72 -26.14
CA THR A 338 32.26 49.83 -26.38
C THR A 338 31.18 49.38 -27.36
N GLY A 339 31.57 48.67 -28.44
CA GLY A 339 30.63 48.07 -29.38
C GLY A 339 29.70 47.06 -28.76
N ASP A 340 30.20 46.23 -27.89
CA ASP A 340 29.38 45.19 -27.16
C ASP A 340 28.36 45.89 -26.24
N ILE A 341 28.77 46.89 -25.48
CA ILE A 341 27.85 47.68 -24.63
C ILE A 341 26.78 48.33 -25.51
N LEU A 342 27.15 48.92 -26.66
CA LEU A 342 26.24 49.52 -27.61
C LEU A 342 25.22 48.50 -28.10
N LEU A 343 25.63 47.34 -28.59
CA LEU A 343 24.72 46.27 -29.04
C LEU A 343 23.78 45.78 -27.91
N SER A 344 24.27 45.66 -26.70
CA SER A 344 23.48 45.32 -25.54
C SER A 344 22.36 46.35 -25.26
N VAL A 345 22.69 47.64 -25.38
CA VAL A 345 21.73 48.74 -25.22
C VAL A 345 20.71 48.74 -26.37
N VAL A 346 21.14 48.53 -27.63
CA VAL A 346 20.27 48.38 -28.78
C VAL A 346 19.29 47.23 -28.56
N GLY A 347 19.79 46.05 -28.16
CA GLY A 347 18.95 44.90 -27.88
C GLY A 347 17.89 45.18 -26.81
N LYS A 348 18.25 45.81 -25.69
CA LYS A 348 17.30 46.20 -24.64
C LYS A 348 16.25 47.22 -25.13
N ARG A 349 16.69 48.20 -25.90
CA ARG A 349 15.77 49.24 -26.46
C ARG A 349 14.84 48.63 -27.49
N LEU A 350 15.31 47.68 -28.31
CA LEU A 350 14.51 46.94 -29.26
C LEU A 350 13.47 46.07 -28.56
N ALA A 351 13.87 45.28 -27.55
CA ALA A 351 12.94 44.49 -26.76
C ALA A 351 11.79 45.34 -26.17
N ASN A 352 12.12 46.50 -25.63
CA ASN A 352 11.12 47.45 -25.08
C ASN A 352 10.27 48.15 -26.14
N SER A 353 10.65 48.08 -27.41
CA SER A 353 9.92 48.67 -28.53
C SER A 353 8.92 47.70 -29.15
N VAL A 354 8.91 46.45 -28.77
CA VAL A 354 8.14 45.35 -29.36
C VAL A 354 7.16 44.82 -28.32
N LYS A 355 5.99 44.34 -28.72
CA LYS A 355 5.00 43.73 -27.82
C LYS A 355 5.35 42.28 -27.52
N ASP A 356 4.86 41.72 -26.39
CA ASP A 356 5.14 40.36 -25.96
C ASP A 356 4.82 39.25 -26.97
N LYS A 357 3.87 39.50 -27.89
CA LYS A 357 3.49 38.57 -28.95
C LYS A 357 4.42 38.58 -30.15
N ASP A 358 5.24 39.61 -30.30
CA ASP A 358 6.18 39.81 -31.40
C ASP A 358 7.58 39.37 -30.90
N ARG A 359 8.40 38.78 -31.76
CA ARG A 359 9.69 38.25 -31.36
C ARG A 359 10.83 39.05 -31.97
N SER A 360 11.80 39.42 -31.14
CA SER A 360 13.01 40.13 -31.54
C SER A 360 14.23 39.21 -31.43
N PHE A 361 15.08 39.30 -32.47
CA PHE A 361 16.22 38.44 -32.67
C PHE A 361 17.47 39.27 -32.97
N ARG A 362 18.66 38.73 -32.59
CA ARG A 362 19.93 39.13 -33.14
C ARG A 362 20.43 38.03 -34.04
N ILE A 363 20.62 38.29 -35.31
CA ILE A 363 20.93 37.29 -36.36
C ILE A 363 22.35 37.35 -36.87
N GLY A 364 23.04 38.49 -36.67
CA GLY A 364 24.43 38.71 -37.05
C GLY A 364 25.13 39.67 -36.11
N GLY A 365 26.29 40.15 -36.44
CA GLY A 365 27.09 41.04 -35.61
C GLY A 365 26.35 42.31 -35.17
N ASP A 366 25.90 43.11 -36.12
CA ASP A 366 25.15 44.37 -35.96
C ASP A 366 23.70 44.28 -36.52
N GLU A 367 23.27 43.07 -36.89
CA GLU A 367 21.97 42.77 -37.51
C GLU A 367 20.94 42.31 -36.50
N PHE A 368 19.77 42.93 -36.52
CA PHE A 368 18.64 42.61 -35.67
C PHE A 368 17.38 42.40 -36.52
N THR A 369 16.47 41.57 -36.03
CA THR A 369 15.21 41.32 -36.73
C THR A 369 14.06 41.26 -35.72
N VAL A 370 12.89 41.70 -36.15
CA VAL A 370 11.62 41.51 -35.43
C VAL A 370 10.66 40.76 -36.36
N ILE A 371 10.11 39.65 -35.87
CA ILE A 371 9.05 38.91 -36.56
C ILE A 371 7.71 39.21 -35.86
N ILE A 372 6.76 39.69 -36.65
CA ILE A 372 5.40 40.00 -36.24
C ILE A 372 4.47 38.96 -36.86
N ALA A 373 3.89 38.11 -36.03
CA ALA A 373 2.93 37.09 -36.48
C ALA A 373 1.56 37.70 -36.76
N GLY A 374 0.91 37.21 -37.79
CA GLY A 374 -0.40 37.65 -38.24
C GLY A 374 -0.35 38.71 -39.33
N ASP A 375 -1.51 38.95 -39.98
CA ASP A 375 -1.67 39.92 -41.05
C ASP A 375 -1.80 41.34 -40.45
N GLN A 376 -0.82 42.20 -40.76
CA GLN A 376 -0.80 43.60 -40.32
C GLN A 376 -0.70 44.51 -41.55
N GLN A 377 -1.41 45.63 -41.48
CA GLN A 377 -1.36 46.63 -42.55
C GLN A 377 0.02 47.33 -42.63
N LYS A 378 0.35 47.84 -43.85
CA LYS A 378 1.62 48.55 -44.10
C LYS A 378 1.85 49.75 -43.16
N SER A 379 0.78 50.45 -42.76
CA SER A 379 0.83 51.53 -41.78
C SER A 379 1.36 51.09 -40.42
N PHE A 380 1.00 49.88 -39.95
CA PHE A 380 1.49 49.32 -38.69
C PHE A 380 3.00 49.16 -38.69
N TYR A 381 3.58 48.61 -39.77
CA TYR A 381 5.04 48.45 -39.89
C TYR A 381 5.76 49.80 -39.93
N ASN A 382 5.20 50.78 -40.68
CA ASN A 382 5.76 52.12 -40.72
C ASN A 382 5.77 52.81 -39.34
N ASP A 383 4.72 52.65 -38.57
CA ASP A 383 4.64 53.22 -37.22
C ASP A 383 5.58 52.50 -36.25
N MET A 384 5.70 51.17 -36.40
CA MET A 384 6.67 50.37 -35.60
C MET A 384 8.11 50.78 -35.92
N ILE A 385 8.45 50.95 -37.19
CA ILE A 385 9.77 51.39 -37.61
C ILE A 385 10.08 52.80 -37.06
N LYS A 386 9.14 53.72 -37.11
CA LYS A 386 9.30 55.05 -36.50
C LYS A 386 9.58 54.93 -35.00
N ARG A 387 8.80 54.10 -34.31
CA ARG A 387 8.97 53.87 -32.85
C ARG A 387 10.34 53.27 -32.54
N ILE A 388 10.77 52.23 -33.29
CA ILE A 388 12.08 51.59 -33.12
C ILE A 388 13.19 52.60 -33.35
N ARG A 389 13.16 53.34 -34.45
CA ARG A 389 14.16 54.36 -34.76
C ARG A 389 14.27 55.41 -33.64
N LEU A 390 13.15 55.96 -33.17
CA LEU A 390 13.11 56.96 -32.08
C LEU A 390 13.65 56.40 -30.76
N ASN A 391 13.35 55.15 -30.40
CA ASN A 391 13.83 54.57 -29.18
C ASN A 391 15.32 54.23 -29.22
N VAL A 392 15.81 53.71 -30.36
CA VAL A 392 17.22 53.33 -30.50
C VAL A 392 18.12 54.55 -30.70
N ALA A 393 17.67 55.57 -31.44
CA ALA A 393 18.44 56.82 -31.71
C ALA A 393 18.64 57.70 -30.47
N ARG A 394 18.05 57.34 -29.32
CA ARG A 394 18.38 58.09 -28.09
C ARG A 394 19.87 57.97 -27.77
N PRO A 395 20.52 59.05 -27.35
CA PRO A 395 21.93 59.00 -27.00
C PRO A 395 22.28 57.84 -26.04
N ILE A 396 23.41 57.21 -26.26
CA ILE A 396 23.94 56.12 -25.42
C ILE A 396 25.18 56.66 -24.72
N GLY A 397 25.10 56.82 -23.40
CA GLY A 397 26.25 57.18 -22.56
C GLY A 397 27.05 55.92 -22.15
N ILE A 398 28.33 55.87 -22.52
CA ILE A 398 29.25 54.82 -22.14
C ILE A 398 30.45 55.50 -21.49
N GLY A 399 30.49 55.49 -20.14
CA GLY A 399 31.48 56.27 -19.39
C GLY A 399 31.39 57.74 -19.69
N LYS A 400 32.47 58.33 -20.26
CA LYS A 400 32.52 59.75 -20.70
C LYS A 400 32.12 59.97 -22.15
N ILE A 401 31.80 58.89 -22.89
CA ILE A 401 31.48 58.95 -24.31
C ILE A 401 29.97 58.99 -24.48
N GLN A 402 29.45 59.85 -25.37
CA GLN A 402 28.07 59.92 -25.78
C GLN A 402 27.99 59.52 -27.26
N LEU A 403 27.35 58.39 -27.55
CA LEU A 403 27.19 57.89 -28.91
C LEU A 403 25.76 58.12 -29.40
N ASN A 404 25.65 58.68 -30.61
CA ASN A 404 24.40 58.76 -31.36
C ASN A 404 24.44 57.72 -32.48
N ILE A 405 23.53 56.79 -32.42
CA ILE A 405 23.44 55.68 -33.38
C ILE A 405 22.19 55.80 -34.21
N TYR A 406 22.25 55.26 -35.39
CA TYR A 406 21.13 55.21 -36.30
C TYR A 406 20.95 53.76 -36.79
N LEU A 407 19.71 53.40 -37.12
CA LEU A 407 19.39 52.11 -37.71
C LEU A 407 18.94 52.28 -39.15
N SER A 408 19.44 51.45 -40.03
CA SER A 408 18.80 51.17 -41.30
C SER A 408 17.72 50.14 -41.05
N VAL A 409 16.49 50.42 -41.43
CA VAL A 409 15.33 49.58 -41.02
C VAL A 409 14.36 49.48 -42.19
N CYS A 410 14.04 48.28 -42.60
CA CYS A 410 13.01 47.99 -43.59
C CYS A 410 12.15 46.82 -43.17
N PHE A 411 11.06 46.58 -43.87
CA PHE A 411 10.18 45.43 -43.62
C PHE A 411 9.73 44.77 -44.90
N ALA A 412 9.36 43.51 -44.82
CA ALA A 412 8.66 42.75 -45.85
C ALA A 412 7.59 41.87 -45.18
N ARG A 413 6.50 41.57 -45.91
CA ARG A 413 5.33 40.86 -45.41
C ARG A 413 5.05 39.61 -46.23
N TYR A 414 4.76 38.51 -45.59
CA TYR A 414 4.26 37.30 -46.20
C TYR A 414 2.73 37.26 -46.07
N PRO A 415 1.95 37.00 -47.16
CA PRO A 415 2.40 36.61 -48.52
C PRO A 415 2.57 37.78 -49.54
N GLU A 416 2.37 39.04 -49.13
CA GLU A 416 2.25 40.17 -50.07
C GLU A 416 3.55 40.48 -50.80
N ASP A 417 4.69 40.36 -50.11
CA ASP A 417 6.00 40.75 -50.63
C ASP A 417 6.85 39.56 -51.15
N GLY A 418 6.35 38.32 -50.95
CA GLY A 418 7.00 37.08 -51.42
C GLY A 418 6.16 35.87 -51.12
N LYS A 419 6.41 34.73 -51.75
CA LYS A 419 5.70 33.47 -51.61
C LYS A 419 6.44 32.46 -50.72
N THR A 420 7.72 32.70 -50.43
CA THR A 420 8.55 31.86 -49.57
C THR A 420 9.24 32.73 -48.52
N SER A 421 9.70 32.12 -47.41
CA SER A 421 10.44 32.82 -46.36
C SER A 421 11.74 33.44 -46.91
N GLU A 422 12.40 32.74 -47.85
CA GLU A 422 13.64 33.19 -48.48
C GLU A 422 13.39 34.47 -49.32
N GLU A 423 12.28 34.52 -50.09
CA GLU A 423 11.91 35.69 -50.85
C GLU A 423 11.61 36.92 -49.95
N ILE A 424 10.91 36.68 -48.83
CA ILE A 424 10.60 37.73 -47.84
C ILE A 424 11.88 38.26 -47.16
N ILE A 425 12.79 37.38 -46.75
CA ILE A 425 14.08 37.73 -46.12
C ILE A 425 14.88 38.56 -47.13
N LYS A 426 15.03 38.06 -48.38
CA LYS A 426 15.77 38.74 -49.43
C LYS A 426 15.20 40.13 -49.70
N LYS A 427 13.89 40.27 -49.80
CA LYS A 427 13.24 41.54 -50.04
C LYS A 427 13.43 42.54 -48.92
N ALA A 428 13.39 42.05 -47.65
CA ALA A 428 13.67 42.89 -46.48
C ALA A 428 15.13 43.34 -46.44
N ASP A 429 16.07 42.46 -46.76
CA ASP A 429 17.50 42.73 -46.78
C ASP A 429 17.88 43.70 -47.88
N ASP A 430 17.40 43.48 -49.13
CA ASP A 430 17.59 44.38 -50.29
C ASP A 430 17.04 45.81 -49.98
N ALA A 431 15.88 45.90 -49.37
CA ALA A 431 15.28 47.19 -48.98
C ALA A 431 16.08 47.88 -47.84
N MET A 432 16.59 47.14 -46.88
CA MET A 432 17.45 47.64 -45.80
C MET A 432 18.76 48.18 -46.37
N TYR A 433 19.40 47.44 -47.29
CA TYR A 433 20.61 47.90 -47.98
C TYR A 433 20.42 49.20 -48.73
N TYR A 434 19.25 49.36 -49.39
CA TYR A 434 18.90 50.62 -50.07
C TYR A 434 18.70 51.76 -49.09
N ASP A 435 18.02 51.54 -47.96
CA ASP A 435 17.86 52.53 -46.87
C ASP A 435 19.22 52.95 -46.28
N LYS A 436 20.15 52.00 -46.12
CA LYS A 436 21.53 52.28 -45.66
C LYS A 436 22.29 53.23 -46.61
N ARG A 437 22.17 52.99 -47.90
CA ARG A 437 22.79 53.86 -48.92
C ARG A 437 22.21 55.28 -48.92
N LEU A 438 20.89 55.42 -48.84
CA LEU A 438 20.19 56.72 -48.78
C LEU A 438 20.57 57.47 -47.49
N THR A 439 20.63 56.82 -46.38
CA THR A 439 20.99 57.41 -45.11
C THR A 439 22.44 57.91 -45.12
N LYS A 440 23.36 57.17 -45.71
CA LYS A 440 24.76 57.57 -45.89
C LYS A 440 24.87 58.77 -46.81
N ALA A 441 24.15 58.78 -47.97
CA ALA A 441 24.19 59.91 -48.93
C ALA A 441 23.61 61.20 -48.30
N ARG A 442 22.52 61.16 -47.55
CA ARG A 442 21.93 62.29 -46.82
C ARG A 442 22.85 62.88 -45.76
N ARG A 443 23.66 62.07 -45.10
CA ARG A 443 24.63 62.55 -44.13
C ARG A 443 25.79 63.30 -44.77
N LEU A 444 26.28 62.80 -45.92
CA LEU A 444 27.32 63.45 -46.71
C LEU A 444 26.88 64.82 -47.32
N GLN A 445 25.59 65.03 -47.42
CA GLN A 445 25.01 66.35 -47.91
C GLN A 445 24.76 67.34 -46.78
N ASN A 446 24.61 66.92 -45.52
CA ASN A 446 24.26 67.79 -44.40
C ASN A 446 25.43 67.99 -43.40
N GLY A 447 26.61 67.43 -43.64
CA GLY A 447 27.85 67.66 -42.89
C GLY A 447 28.92 68.28 -43.76
#